data_0b03d799d20c847055b0e94f9d0a1ce0
#
_entry.id   0b03d799d20c847055b0e94f9d0a1ce0
#
_cell.length_a   1.000
_cell.length_b   1.000
_cell.length_c   1.000
_cell.angle_alpha   90.00
_cell.angle_beta   90.00
_cell.angle_gamma   90.00
#
_symmetry.space_group_name_H-M   'P 1'
#
loop_
_entity.id
_entity.type
_entity.pdbx_description
1 polymer ?
#
loop_
_entity_poly.entity_id
_entity_poly.type
_entity_poly.pdbx_seq_one_letter_code
_entity_poly.pdbx_strand_id
1 'polypeptide(L)'
;MGIVELKNDKIAIKVNTHGAELVSLKSIETDREYMWCGDAEYWGRVSPVLFPFVGKLEGQRYRHNGVVYENIPQHGFARDSEFVVGGQTGDTLLFVLEKNDTWQKSYPFDFSLCIGYRLEGSSVHVMWTVVNEGTDTIHFSIGAHPAFACEGGIGGYSLDMHTGKNEIECGLLTANG
;
A
#
# COMPACT_ATOMS: atom_id res chain seq x y z
N MET A 1 -1.03 -11.39 -12.88
CA MET A 1 0.09 -10.56 -12.36
C MET A 1 0.79 -9.87 -13.52
N GLY A 2 0.88 -8.56 -13.49
CA GLY A 2 1.51 -7.76 -14.51
C GLY A 2 2.20 -6.54 -13.92
N ILE A 3 3.24 -6.06 -14.60
CA ILE A 3 3.89 -4.79 -14.27
C ILE A 3 3.39 -3.74 -15.25
N VAL A 4 2.94 -2.61 -14.71
CA VAL A 4 2.52 -1.45 -15.48
C VAL A 4 3.50 -0.31 -15.22
N GLU A 5 3.95 0.35 -16.28
CA GLU A 5 4.90 1.44 -16.20
C GLU A 5 4.22 2.79 -16.45
N LEU A 6 4.65 3.80 -15.70
CA LEU A 6 4.32 5.20 -15.96
C LEU A 6 5.60 6.02 -15.83
N LYS A 7 5.81 6.96 -16.74
CA LYS A 7 7.01 7.82 -16.71
C LYS A 7 6.72 9.21 -17.25
N ASN A 8 7.51 10.15 -16.79
CA ASN A 8 7.64 11.48 -17.37
C ASN A 8 9.11 11.76 -17.73
N ASP A 9 9.50 13.00 -17.90
CA ASP A 9 10.88 13.41 -18.21
C ASP A 9 11.86 13.34 -17.04
N LYS A 10 11.39 13.14 -15.81
CA LYS A 10 12.19 13.12 -14.57
C LYS A 10 12.27 11.77 -13.89
N ILE A 11 11.15 11.07 -13.82
CA ILE A 11 11.03 9.81 -13.08
C ILE A 11 10.22 8.77 -13.85
N ALA A 12 10.50 7.51 -13.55
CA ALA A 12 9.73 6.36 -14.01
C ALA A 12 9.32 5.52 -12.81
N ILE A 13 8.09 5.00 -12.82
CA ILE A 13 7.60 4.05 -11.82
C ILE A 13 7.16 2.75 -12.46
N LYS A 14 7.25 1.67 -11.70
CA LYS A 14 6.64 0.39 -12.01
C LYS A 14 5.71 0.00 -10.89
N VAL A 15 4.50 -0.40 -11.27
CA VAL A 15 3.47 -0.85 -10.33
C VAL A 15 3.06 -2.26 -10.69
N ASN A 16 3.07 -3.17 -9.72
CA ASN A 16 2.58 -4.52 -9.87
C ASN A 16 1.06 -4.52 -9.72
N THR A 17 0.32 -5.16 -10.63
CA THR A 17 -1.14 -5.34 -10.52
C THR A 17 -1.53 -6.14 -9.28
N HIS A 18 -0.66 -7.03 -8.82
CA HIS A 18 -0.82 -7.70 -7.53
C HIS A 18 -0.54 -6.72 -6.39
N GLY A 19 -1.57 -6.40 -5.62
CA GLY A 19 -1.52 -5.41 -4.53
C GLY A 19 -1.53 -3.96 -4.99
N ALA A 20 -1.61 -3.67 -6.29
CA ALA A 20 -1.34 -2.34 -6.87
C ALA A 20 -0.05 -1.73 -6.28
N GLU A 21 0.96 -2.57 -6.08
CA GLU A 21 2.16 -2.25 -5.32
C GLU A 21 3.19 -1.50 -6.16
N LEU A 22 3.65 -0.34 -5.69
CA LEU A 22 4.77 0.39 -6.28
C LEU A 22 6.06 -0.41 -6.04
N VAL A 23 6.65 -0.95 -7.10
CA VAL A 23 7.82 -1.82 -7.00
C VAL A 23 9.10 -1.21 -7.56
N SER A 24 9.03 -0.05 -8.20
CA SER A 24 10.20 0.69 -8.68
C SER A 24 9.87 2.18 -8.78
N LEU A 25 10.80 3.01 -8.39
CA LEU A 25 10.82 4.46 -8.58
C LEU A 25 12.24 4.86 -8.98
N LYS A 26 12.43 5.23 -10.23
CA LYS A 26 13.74 5.58 -10.78
C LYS A 26 13.83 7.03 -11.23
N SER A 27 14.98 7.63 -11.01
CA SER A 27 15.38 8.86 -11.69
C SER A 27 15.72 8.57 -13.16
N ILE A 28 15.18 9.32 -14.11
CA ILE A 28 15.53 9.22 -15.52
C ILE A 28 16.95 9.73 -15.77
N GLU A 29 17.35 10.79 -15.07
CA GLU A 29 18.65 11.43 -15.26
C GLU A 29 19.81 10.56 -14.77
N THR A 30 19.67 9.91 -13.60
CA THR A 30 20.77 9.17 -12.94
C THR A 30 20.61 7.65 -12.98
N ASP A 31 19.50 7.15 -13.49
CA ASP A 31 19.07 5.73 -13.46
C ASP A 31 19.03 5.13 -12.04
N ARG A 32 19.04 5.98 -11.02
CA ARG A 32 19.01 5.55 -9.61
C ARG A 32 17.64 5.00 -9.24
N GLU A 33 17.63 3.80 -8.65
CA GLU A 33 16.46 3.19 -8.03
C GLU A 33 16.33 3.66 -6.58
N TYR A 34 15.14 4.10 -6.19
CA TYR A 34 14.84 4.56 -4.84
C TYR A 34 14.09 3.54 -3.99
N MET A 35 13.45 2.54 -4.63
CA MET A 35 12.74 1.51 -3.87
C MET A 35 13.67 0.37 -3.48
N TRP A 36 13.36 -0.27 -2.38
CA TRP A 36 13.95 -1.55 -1.94
C TRP A 36 13.76 -2.63 -3.03
N CYS A 37 14.71 -3.51 -3.19
CA CYS A 37 14.69 -4.54 -4.25
C CYS A 37 13.72 -5.71 -4.00
N GLY A 38 13.09 -5.80 -2.83
CA GLY A 38 12.20 -6.91 -2.50
C GLY A 38 12.92 -8.22 -2.23
N ASP A 39 14.15 -8.18 -1.72
CA ASP A 39 14.92 -9.38 -1.41
C ASP A 39 14.22 -10.23 -0.34
N ALA A 40 13.77 -11.43 -0.76
CA ALA A 40 13.00 -12.33 0.10
C ALA A 40 13.80 -12.91 1.29
N GLU A 41 15.13 -12.82 1.27
CA GLU A 41 15.95 -13.20 2.43
C GLU A 41 15.69 -12.29 3.64
N TYR A 42 15.36 -11.00 3.37
CA TYR A 42 15.07 -10.01 4.39
C TYR A 42 13.60 -9.64 4.44
N TRP A 43 13.07 -9.16 3.32
CA TRP A 43 11.67 -8.77 3.18
C TRP A 43 11.23 -8.74 1.71
N GLY A 44 10.42 -9.72 1.31
CA GLY A 44 10.02 -9.97 -0.07
C GLY A 44 8.95 -9.03 -0.65
N ARG A 45 8.67 -7.89 0.01
CA ARG A 45 7.75 -6.86 -0.50
C ARG A 45 8.52 -5.55 -0.69
N VAL A 46 7.89 -4.60 -1.39
CA VAL A 46 8.50 -3.30 -1.69
C VAL A 46 7.71 -2.13 -1.10
N SER A 47 6.43 -2.03 -1.41
CA SER A 47 5.56 -0.95 -0.93
C SER A 47 4.10 -1.39 -0.84
N PRO A 48 3.77 -2.41 -0.04
CA PRO A 48 2.41 -2.94 0.01
C PRO A 48 1.41 -1.92 0.54
N VAL A 49 0.21 -1.94 -0.04
CA VAL A 49 -0.95 -1.18 0.44
C VAL A 49 -1.67 -1.99 1.52
N LEU A 50 -1.89 -1.37 2.66
CA LEU A 50 -2.49 -1.98 3.84
C LEU A 50 -3.97 -1.60 3.91
N PHE A 51 -4.87 -2.55 3.66
CA PHE A 51 -6.32 -2.35 3.70
C PHE A 51 -7.06 -3.70 3.81
N PRO A 52 -8.17 -3.80 4.55
CA PRO A 52 -8.85 -2.77 5.33
C PRO A 52 -8.35 -2.65 6.78
N PHE A 53 -7.26 -3.29 7.12
CA PHE A 53 -6.64 -3.22 8.45
C PHE A 53 -5.16 -2.85 8.31
N VAL A 54 -4.67 -2.01 9.25
CA VAL A 54 -3.25 -1.71 9.41
C VAL A 54 -2.76 -2.43 10.67
N GLY A 55 -1.73 -3.25 10.54
CA GLY A 55 -1.23 -4.09 11.64
C GLY A 55 -1.90 -5.46 11.70
N LYS A 56 -1.85 -6.10 12.85
CA LYS A 56 -2.40 -7.43 13.13
C LYS A 56 -3.50 -7.31 14.18
N LEU A 57 -4.64 -7.90 13.90
CA LEU A 57 -5.72 -8.00 14.88
C LEU A 57 -5.43 -9.12 15.88
N GLU A 58 -5.77 -8.89 17.14
CA GLU A 58 -5.65 -9.92 18.19
C GLU A 58 -6.48 -11.15 17.82
N GLY A 59 -5.85 -12.33 17.84
CA GLY A 59 -6.48 -13.58 17.43
C GLY A 59 -6.94 -13.59 15.96
N GLN A 60 -6.44 -12.65 15.11
CA GLN A 60 -6.83 -12.54 13.70
C GLN A 60 -8.35 -12.42 13.49
N ARG A 61 -9.03 -11.71 14.39
CA ARG A 61 -10.49 -11.59 14.39
C ARG A 61 -10.97 -10.22 14.83
N TYR A 62 -12.18 -9.88 14.45
CA TYR A 62 -12.90 -8.70 14.94
C TYR A 62 -14.40 -9.01 15.07
N ARG A 63 -15.12 -8.12 15.74
CA ARG A 63 -16.57 -8.23 15.89
C ARG A 63 -17.25 -7.02 15.23
N HIS A 64 -18.28 -7.28 14.45
CA HIS A 64 -19.13 -6.26 13.85
C HIS A 64 -20.59 -6.70 13.95
N ASN A 65 -21.48 -5.84 14.47
CA ASN A 65 -22.90 -6.12 14.66
C ASN A 65 -23.21 -7.46 15.37
N GLY A 66 -22.41 -7.82 16.40
CA GLY A 66 -22.54 -9.07 17.14
C GLY A 66 -21.94 -10.30 16.47
N VAL A 67 -21.58 -10.25 15.20
CA VAL A 67 -20.95 -11.33 14.44
C VAL A 67 -19.43 -11.26 14.59
N VAL A 68 -18.80 -12.43 14.79
CA VAL A 68 -17.32 -12.54 14.83
C VAL A 68 -16.83 -12.94 13.45
N TYR A 69 -15.88 -12.20 12.91
CA TYR A 69 -15.16 -12.46 11.67
C TYR A 69 -13.75 -12.90 12.01
N GLU A 70 -13.29 -14.01 11.42
CA GLU A 70 -12.03 -14.67 11.74
C GLU A 70 -11.14 -14.80 10.51
N ASN A 71 -9.89 -15.23 10.74
CA ASN A 71 -8.89 -15.43 9.70
C ASN A 71 -8.54 -14.14 8.94
N ILE A 72 -8.52 -13.03 9.67
CA ILE A 72 -8.15 -11.73 9.13
C ILE A 72 -6.63 -11.68 9.00
N PRO A 73 -6.08 -11.60 7.78
CA PRO A 73 -4.64 -11.54 7.62
C PRO A 73 -4.07 -10.23 8.15
N GLN A 74 -2.82 -10.27 8.63
CA GLN A 74 -2.10 -9.07 8.99
C GLN A 74 -2.08 -8.09 7.81
N HIS A 75 -2.40 -6.83 8.07
CA HIS A 75 -2.51 -5.76 7.08
C HIS A 75 -3.65 -5.90 6.07
N GLY A 76 -4.62 -6.79 6.34
CA GLY A 76 -5.75 -7.02 5.47
C GLY A 76 -5.37 -7.75 4.18
N PHE A 77 -6.21 -7.62 3.16
CA PHE A 77 -6.13 -8.43 1.95
C PHE A 77 -5.73 -7.66 0.68
N ALA A 78 -5.75 -6.32 0.67
CA ALA A 78 -5.50 -5.55 -0.55
C ALA A 78 -4.13 -5.87 -1.17
N ARG A 79 -3.09 -5.96 -0.35
CA ARG A 79 -1.73 -6.27 -0.78
C ARG A 79 -1.55 -7.66 -1.41
N ASP A 80 -2.50 -8.57 -1.17
CA ASP A 80 -2.50 -9.96 -1.67
C ASP A 80 -3.61 -10.18 -2.72
N SER A 81 -4.22 -9.11 -3.22
CA SER A 81 -5.28 -9.14 -4.22
C SER A 81 -4.78 -8.70 -5.59
N GLU A 82 -5.39 -9.21 -6.65
CA GLU A 82 -5.14 -8.73 -8.00
C GLU A 82 -6.03 -7.54 -8.28
N PHE A 83 -5.43 -6.44 -8.71
CA PHE A 83 -6.11 -5.23 -9.14
C PHE A 83 -6.19 -5.18 -10.66
N VAL A 84 -7.27 -4.63 -11.18
CA VAL A 84 -7.38 -4.32 -12.61
C VAL A 84 -6.90 -2.90 -12.87
N VAL A 85 -6.34 -2.66 -14.06
CA VAL A 85 -6.00 -1.32 -14.50
C VAL A 85 -7.30 -0.61 -14.87
N GLY A 86 -7.72 0.36 -14.03
CA GLY A 86 -8.92 1.14 -14.20
C GLY A 86 -8.79 2.31 -15.17
N GLY A 87 -7.53 2.74 -15.43
CA GLY A 87 -7.24 3.80 -16.38
C GLY A 87 -5.78 4.20 -16.37
N GLN A 88 -5.32 4.75 -17.51
CA GLN A 88 -3.98 5.32 -17.68
C GLN A 88 -4.04 6.54 -18.57
N THR A 89 -3.38 7.61 -18.14
CA THR A 89 -3.13 8.83 -18.93
C THR A 89 -1.62 9.04 -19.07
N GLY A 90 -1.19 10.18 -19.62
CA GLY A 90 0.25 10.49 -19.74
C GLY A 90 0.96 10.63 -18.38
N ASP A 91 0.26 10.97 -17.31
CA ASP A 91 0.81 11.26 -15.99
C ASP A 91 0.16 10.47 -14.83
N THR A 92 -0.91 9.74 -15.10
CA THR A 92 -1.72 9.07 -14.07
C THR A 92 -2.00 7.62 -14.44
N LEU A 93 -1.93 6.75 -13.44
CA LEU A 93 -2.24 5.33 -13.51
C LEU A 93 -3.19 4.97 -12.38
N LEU A 94 -4.29 4.29 -12.68
CA LEU A 94 -5.31 3.89 -11.70
C LEU A 94 -5.46 2.37 -11.68
N PHE A 95 -5.54 1.83 -10.48
CA PHE A 95 -5.82 0.43 -10.20
C PHE A 95 -7.08 0.31 -9.36
N VAL A 96 -7.95 -0.63 -9.71
CA VAL A 96 -9.21 -0.87 -9.00
C VAL A 96 -9.22 -2.30 -8.46
N LEU A 97 -9.53 -2.43 -7.19
CA LEU A 97 -9.82 -3.73 -6.59
C LEU A 97 -11.31 -4.03 -6.82
N GLU A 98 -11.57 -5.01 -7.68
CA GLU A 98 -12.91 -5.48 -7.92
C GLU A 98 -13.42 -6.32 -6.75
N LYS A 99 -14.73 -6.27 -6.54
CA LYS A 99 -15.41 -7.08 -5.54
C LYS A 99 -15.07 -8.56 -5.70
N ASN A 100 -14.76 -9.20 -4.59
CA ASN A 100 -14.43 -10.63 -4.54
C ASN A 100 -15.18 -11.31 -3.39
N ASP A 101 -15.97 -12.34 -3.69
CA ASP A 101 -16.75 -13.10 -2.72
C ASP A 101 -15.89 -13.73 -1.60
N THR A 102 -14.60 -13.95 -1.86
CA THR A 102 -13.67 -14.46 -0.86
C THR A 102 -13.51 -13.51 0.32
N TRP A 103 -13.40 -12.22 0.04
CA TRP A 103 -13.20 -11.20 1.08
C TRP A 103 -14.49 -10.84 1.81
N GLN A 104 -15.66 -10.98 1.18
CA GLN A 104 -16.94 -10.70 1.81
C GLN A 104 -17.23 -11.59 3.03
N LYS A 105 -16.68 -12.79 3.07
CA LYS A 105 -16.81 -13.68 4.24
C LYS A 105 -16.06 -13.17 5.46
N SER A 106 -14.96 -12.46 5.26
CA SER A 106 -14.13 -11.91 6.33
C SER A 106 -14.30 -10.39 6.51
N TYR A 107 -14.85 -9.69 5.50
CA TYR A 107 -15.08 -8.25 5.51
C TYR A 107 -16.39 -7.93 4.77
N PRO A 108 -17.55 -7.94 5.49
CA PRO A 108 -18.90 -7.98 4.91
C PRO A 108 -19.40 -6.60 4.48
N PHE A 109 -18.56 -5.81 3.85
CA PHE A 109 -18.92 -4.49 3.36
C PHE A 109 -18.85 -4.45 1.84
N ASP A 110 -19.80 -3.74 1.23
CA ASP A 110 -19.73 -3.40 -0.18
C ASP A 110 -18.93 -2.11 -0.34
N PHE A 111 -17.80 -2.20 -1.03
CA PHE A 111 -16.89 -1.09 -1.24
C PHE A 111 -16.17 -1.21 -2.58
N SER A 112 -15.59 -0.11 -3.01
CA SER A 112 -14.62 -0.03 -4.09
C SER A 112 -13.36 0.63 -3.57
N LEU A 113 -12.20 0.05 -3.88
CA LEU A 113 -10.88 0.60 -3.56
C LEU A 113 -10.15 0.92 -4.85
N CYS A 114 -9.77 2.18 -5.02
CA CYS A 114 -8.93 2.62 -6.11
C CYS A 114 -7.59 3.13 -5.57
N ILE A 115 -6.50 2.65 -6.17
CA ILE A 115 -5.14 3.12 -5.92
C ILE A 115 -4.67 3.87 -7.15
N GLY A 116 -4.36 5.16 -7.00
CA GLY A 116 -3.87 6.02 -8.07
C GLY A 116 -2.42 6.42 -7.86
N TYR A 117 -1.68 6.50 -8.96
CA TYR A 117 -0.33 7.05 -9.03
C TYR A 117 -0.30 8.18 -10.03
N ARG A 118 0.12 9.38 -9.62
CA ARG A 118 0.31 10.52 -10.52
C ARG A 118 1.74 11.05 -10.41
N LEU A 119 2.35 11.29 -11.56
CA LEU A 119 3.68 11.88 -11.66
C LEU A 119 3.57 13.39 -11.90
N GLU A 120 4.27 14.17 -11.08
CA GLU A 120 4.36 15.62 -11.22
C GLU A 120 5.81 16.08 -10.99
N GLY A 121 6.50 16.44 -12.07
CA GLY A 121 7.94 16.72 -12.00
C GLY A 121 8.72 15.52 -11.46
N SER A 122 9.42 15.67 -10.34
CA SER A 122 10.15 14.62 -9.65
C SER A 122 9.36 13.97 -8.48
N SER A 123 8.05 14.20 -8.42
CA SER A 123 7.19 13.71 -7.34
C SER A 123 6.26 12.60 -7.83
N VAL A 124 6.02 11.62 -6.96
CA VAL A 124 4.95 10.61 -7.12
C VAL A 124 3.87 10.89 -6.08
N HIS A 125 2.65 11.13 -6.55
CA HIS A 125 1.47 11.23 -5.70
C HIS A 125 0.78 9.87 -5.66
N VAL A 126 0.66 9.29 -4.47
CA VAL A 126 -0.11 8.07 -4.25
C VAL A 126 -1.47 8.46 -3.68
N MET A 127 -2.53 8.09 -4.37
CA MET A 127 -3.90 8.44 -4.03
C MET A 127 -4.69 7.18 -3.68
N TRP A 128 -5.41 7.21 -2.57
CA TRP A 128 -6.31 6.14 -2.16
C TRP A 128 -7.75 6.65 -2.14
N THR A 129 -8.62 5.94 -2.82
CA THR A 129 -10.05 6.24 -2.82
C THR A 129 -10.80 5.01 -2.36
N VAL A 130 -11.51 5.12 -1.24
CA VAL A 130 -12.41 4.09 -0.73
C VAL A 130 -13.83 4.63 -0.86
N VAL A 131 -14.66 3.94 -1.63
CA VAL A 131 -16.07 4.28 -1.80
C VAL A 131 -16.90 3.23 -1.07
N ASN A 132 -17.78 3.68 -0.18
CA ASN A 132 -18.81 2.83 0.39
C ASN A 132 -19.95 2.67 -0.61
N GLU A 133 -20.11 1.48 -1.15
CA GLU A 133 -21.15 1.14 -2.12
C GLU A 133 -22.38 0.49 -1.44
N GLY A 134 -22.28 0.24 -0.14
CA GLY A 134 -23.35 -0.30 0.67
C GLY A 134 -24.18 0.77 1.36
N THR A 135 -25.14 0.32 2.16
CA THR A 135 -26.02 1.19 2.98
C THR A 135 -25.51 1.36 4.41
N ASP A 136 -24.69 0.41 4.88
CA ASP A 136 -24.18 0.40 6.24
C ASP A 136 -22.86 1.19 6.34
N THR A 137 -22.55 1.66 7.56
CA THR A 137 -21.27 2.32 7.82
C THR A 137 -20.13 1.33 7.63
N ILE A 138 -19.18 1.67 6.75
CA ILE A 138 -17.93 0.91 6.57
C ILE A 138 -16.89 1.37 7.59
N HIS A 139 -16.17 0.41 8.17
CA HIS A 139 -15.06 0.65 9.09
C HIS A 139 -13.78 0.08 8.51
N PHE A 140 -12.79 0.93 8.30
CA PHE A 140 -11.49 0.51 7.76
C PHE A 140 -10.35 1.36 8.30
N SER A 141 -9.15 0.85 8.16
CA SER A 141 -7.90 1.63 8.16
C SER A 141 -7.15 1.37 6.86
N ILE A 142 -6.39 2.38 6.43
CA ILE A 142 -5.58 2.28 5.22
C ILE A 142 -4.19 2.86 5.49
N GLY A 143 -3.18 2.29 4.88
CA GLY A 143 -1.81 2.76 5.01
C GLY A 143 -0.91 2.24 3.90
N ALA A 144 0.31 2.78 3.84
CA ALA A 144 1.38 2.31 2.98
C ALA A 144 2.54 1.81 3.83
N HIS A 145 3.31 0.89 3.27
CA HIS A 145 4.52 0.36 3.90
C HIS A 145 5.70 0.38 2.92
N PRO A 146 6.09 1.58 2.42
CA PRO A 146 7.18 1.69 1.45
C PRO A 146 8.53 1.39 2.11
N ALA A 147 9.37 0.62 1.41
CA ALA A 147 10.76 0.44 1.73
C ALA A 147 11.63 1.15 0.68
N PHE A 148 12.61 1.91 1.16
CA PHE A 148 13.51 2.66 0.31
C PHE A 148 14.91 2.04 0.30
N ALA A 149 15.58 2.12 -0.86
CA ALA A 149 16.97 1.73 -0.99
C ALA A 149 17.87 2.73 -0.27
N CYS A 150 18.69 2.24 0.66
CA CYS A 150 19.65 3.04 1.41
C CYS A 150 21.07 2.61 1.03
N GLU A 151 21.61 3.17 -0.07
CA GLU A 151 22.98 2.88 -0.50
C GLU A 151 23.99 3.22 0.59
N GLY A 152 24.93 2.31 0.87
CA GLY A 152 25.91 2.48 1.93
C GLY A 152 25.37 2.23 3.35
N GLY A 153 24.10 1.82 3.47
CA GLY A 153 23.45 1.49 4.74
C GLY A 153 22.66 2.66 5.35
N ILE A 154 21.76 2.33 6.26
CA ILE A 154 20.80 3.26 6.85
C ILE A 154 21.45 4.40 7.68
N GLY A 155 22.68 4.22 8.16
CA GLY A 155 23.39 5.22 8.97
C GLY A 155 23.66 6.55 8.26
N GLY A 156 23.60 6.59 6.93
CA GLY A 156 23.74 7.81 6.13
C GLY A 156 22.42 8.55 5.84
N TYR A 157 21.29 8.09 6.40
CA TYR A 157 19.96 8.62 6.14
C TYR A 157 19.28 9.09 7.41
N SER A 158 18.39 10.04 7.27
CA SER A 158 17.53 10.54 8.34
C SER A 158 16.08 10.60 7.88
N LEU A 159 15.15 10.40 8.81
CA LEU A 159 13.74 10.56 8.59
C LEU A 159 13.26 11.83 9.29
N ASP A 160 12.87 12.84 8.51
CA ASP A 160 12.29 14.07 9.04
C ASP A 160 10.76 13.95 9.02
N MET A 161 10.15 13.90 10.19
CA MET A 161 8.71 13.77 10.36
C MET A 161 7.98 15.12 10.35
N HIS A 162 8.70 16.24 10.27
CA HIS A 162 8.16 17.60 10.28
C HIS A 162 7.15 17.90 11.40
N THR A 163 7.27 17.20 12.53
CA THR A 163 6.32 17.32 13.65
C THR A 163 6.51 18.59 14.48
N GLY A 164 7.64 19.29 14.29
CA GLY A 164 8.06 20.39 15.16
C GLY A 164 8.41 19.98 16.59
N LYS A 165 8.41 18.67 16.90
CA LYS A 165 8.78 18.09 18.19
C LYS A 165 10.18 17.50 18.11
N ASN A 166 10.94 17.59 19.20
CA ASN A 166 12.27 16.99 19.32
C ASN A 166 12.20 15.47 19.60
N GLU A 167 11.02 14.95 19.97
CA GLU A 167 10.80 13.56 20.32
C GLU A 167 9.55 13.05 19.61
N ILE A 168 9.59 11.80 19.19
CA ILE A 168 8.46 11.07 18.59
C ILE A 168 8.21 9.86 19.48
N GLU A 169 6.97 9.72 19.96
CA GLU A 169 6.55 8.52 20.64
C GLU A 169 6.49 7.35 19.64
N CYS A 170 7.23 6.30 19.92
CA CYS A 170 7.21 5.06 19.15
C CYS A 170 6.56 3.97 19.96
N GLY A 171 5.59 3.27 19.37
CA GLY A 171 5.07 2.02 19.90
C GLY A 171 6.07 0.88 19.66
N LEU A 172 6.19 -0.03 20.61
CA LEU A 172 6.92 -1.27 20.40
C LEU A 172 5.94 -2.34 19.92
N LEU A 173 6.31 -3.01 18.82
CA LEU A 173 5.60 -4.21 18.39
C LEU A 173 5.87 -5.32 19.40
N THR A 174 4.82 -5.91 19.96
CA THR A 174 4.91 -7.10 20.79
C THR A 174 4.87 -8.37 19.94
N ALA A 175 5.20 -9.52 20.52
CA ALA A 175 5.12 -10.81 19.85
C ALA A 175 3.68 -11.14 19.36
N ASN A 176 2.68 -10.47 19.90
CA ASN A 176 1.27 -10.70 19.58
C ASN A 176 0.67 -9.63 18.63
N GLY A 177 1.47 -8.68 18.18
CA GLY A 177 1.08 -7.57 17.30
C GLY A 177 0.87 -6.27 18.02
#